data_3096e5238795aab687b1d75a77489220
#
_entry.id   3096e5238795aab687b1d75a77489220
#
_cell.length_a   1.000
_cell.length_b   1.000
_cell.length_c   1.000
_cell.angle_alpha   90.00
_cell.angle_beta   90.00
_cell.angle_gamma   90.00
#
_symmetry.space_group_name_H-M   'P 1'
#
loop_
_entity.id
_entity.type
_entity.pdbx_description
1 polymer ?
#
loop_
_entity_poly.entity_id
_entity_poly.type
_entity_poly.pdbx_seq_one_letter_code
_entity_poly.pdbx_strand_id
1 'polypeptide(L)'
;LVGTGMEMRVARDSGQVMVSKTNGIVTSVTGNQIIVTDDDGKEVTHSLVKFHRSNQGTCLNQRPIIDKGTPVNKGDVLADGSSTDSGELALGQNVLVAFMTWEGYNFEDAIILSNRLIKEDKFTSVHIEKHEVEARDTKLGPEEITRDIPNIGEDSLRNLDEEGIIRVGAEVSNRDILVGKITPKGETELSAEEKLLRAIFGEKARDVKDSSLYVPHGQGGKVIDVKILDRNNGDDLSPGVNKLVRVWIAHTRKITEGDKMAGRHGNKGVIAKILPEEDMPFLPDGTPVDIILNPIGVPSRMNLGQVLETHLGWAAKRLGFDAKTPVFDGAQDSEIEDE
;
A
#
# COMPACT_ATOMS: atom_id res chain seq x y z
N LEU A 1 8.36 1.71 21.33
CA LEU A 1 8.47 2.10 22.76
C LEU A 1 8.37 0.90 23.71
N VAL A 2 7.36 0.04 23.56
CA VAL A 2 7.19 -1.17 24.38
C VAL A 2 7.13 -2.38 23.46
N GLY A 3 8.06 -3.31 23.62
CA GLY A 3 8.16 -4.50 22.79
C GLY A 3 8.62 -5.73 23.58
N THR A 4 8.75 -6.86 22.89
CA THR A 4 9.19 -8.14 23.48
C THR A 4 10.69 -8.36 23.37
N GLY A 5 11.40 -7.55 22.56
CA GLY A 5 12.82 -7.73 22.22
C GLY A 5 13.06 -8.66 21.02
N MET A 6 12.01 -9.26 20.46
CA MET A 6 12.08 -10.14 19.27
C MET A 6 11.95 -9.39 17.93
N GLU A 7 11.62 -8.11 17.95
CA GLU A 7 11.27 -7.31 16.77
C GLU A 7 12.38 -7.29 15.72
N MET A 8 13.63 -7.09 16.13
CA MET A 8 14.79 -7.07 15.25
C MET A 8 15.03 -8.46 14.62
N ARG A 9 14.93 -9.52 15.41
CA ARG A 9 15.10 -10.88 14.91
C ARG A 9 14.02 -11.28 13.92
N VAL A 10 12.76 -10.97 14.24
CA VAL A 10 11.63 -11.26 13.36
C VAL A 10 11.75 -10.51 12.03
N ALA A 11 12.16 -9.22 12.05
CA ALA A 11 12.36 -8.44 10.84
C ALA A 11 13.44 -9.06 9.94
N ARG A 12 14.58 -9.52 10.52
CA ARG A 12 15.66 -10.18 9.77
C ARG A 12 15.24 -11.54 9.22
N ASP A 13 14.68 -12.40 10.07
CA ASP A 13 14.36 -13.78 9.72
C ASP A 13 13.18 -13.87 8.73
N SER A 14 12.26 -12.88 8.71
CA SER A 14 11.18 -12.79 7.74
C SER A 14 11.63 -12.40 6.33
N GLY A 15 12.84 -11.88 6.16
CA GLY A 15 13.34 -11.40 4.88
C GLY A 15 12.72 -10.08 4.40
N GLN A 16 11.99 -9.38 5.25
CA GLN A 16 11.40 -8.07 4.90
C GLN A 16 12.47 -6.97 4.80
N VAL A 17 13.54 -7.06 5.61
CA VAL A 17 14.67 -6.15 5.57
C VAL A 17 15.80 -6.72 4.71
N MET A 18 16.54 -5.85 4.04
CA MET A 18 17.75 -6.24 3.33
C MET A 18 18.92 -6.25 4.30
N VAL A 19 19.63 -7.37 4.38
CA VAL A 19 20.82 -7.53 5.24
C VAL A 19 22.08 -7.68 4.40
N SER A 20 23.23 -7.22 4.95
CA SER A 20 24.52 -7.39 4.29
C SER A 20 24.94 -8.86 4.22
N LYS A 21 25.41 -9.29 3.06
CA LYS A 21 25.94 -10.63 2.82
C LYS A 21 27.41 -10.76 3.20
N THR A 22 28.13 -9.63 3.30
CA THR A 22 29.57 -9.55 3.56
C THR A 22 29.88 -8.47 4.58
N ASN A 23 31.06 -8.57 5.17
CA ASN A 23 31.66 -7.44 5.89
C ASN A 23 32.27 -6.49 4.86
N GLY A 24 32.33 -5.20 5.14
CA GLY A 24 32.94 -4.25 4.22
C GLY A 24 32.44 -2.83 4.43
N ILE A 25 32.61 -2.00 3.40
CA ILE A 25 32.22 -0.60 3.40
C ILE A 25 31.17 -0.38 2.29
N VAL A 26 30.15 0.38 2.60
CA VAL A 26 29.12 0.77 1.63
C VAL A 26 29.71 1.79 0.64
N THR A 27 29.85 1.39 -0.61
CA THR A 27 30.47 2.22 -1.67
C THR A 27 29.44 2.98 -2.49
N SER A 28 28.23 2.44 -2.62
CA SER A 28 27.14 3.11 -3.36
C SER A 28 25.79 2.78 -2.74
N VAL A 29 24.93 3.82 -2.63
CA VAL A 29 23.54 3.71 -2.19
C VAL A 29 22.67 4.42 -3.20
N THR A 30 21.71 3.68 -3.76
CA THR A 30 20.69 4.20 -4.67
C THR A 30 19.30 3.71 -4.23
N GLY A 31 18.24 4.27 -4.78
CA GLY A 31 16.89 3.80 -4.50
C GLY A 31 16.62 2.32 -4.85
N ASN A 32 17.41 1.75 -5.77
CA ASN A 32 17.21 0.39 -6.30
C ASN A 32 18.23 -0.63 -5.83
N GLN A 33 19.42 -0.18 -5.40
CA GLN A 33 20.50 -1.09 -5.00
C GLN A 33 21.47 -0.44 -4.02
N ILE A 34 22.10 -1.29 -3.24
CA ILE A 34 23.22 -0.94 -2.33
C ILE A 34 24.41 -1.81 -2.69
N ILE A 35 25.59 -1.21 -2.84
CA ILE A 35 26.84 -1.91 -3.14
C ILE A 35 27.73 -1.83 -1.90
N VAL A 36 28.17 -3.00 -1.45
CA VAL A 36 29.12 -3.16 -0.36
C VAL A 36 30.41 -3.73 -0.94
N THR A 37 31.53 -3.07 -0.70
CA THR A 37 32.86 -3.57 -1.06
C THR A 37 33.45 -4.25 0.15
N ASP A 38 33.78 -5.53 0.03
CA ASP A 38 34.38 -6.31 1.11
C ASP A 38 35.88 -5.96 1.32
N ASP A 39 36.50 -6.55 2.35
CA ASP A 39 37.88 -6.30 2.71
C ASP A 39 38.87 -6.78 1.62
N ASP A 40 38.43 -7.68 0.74
CA ASP A 40 39.21 -8.19 -0.42
C ASP A 40 39.03 -7.30 -1.67
N GLY A 41 38.26 -6.24 -1.59
CA GLY A 41 37.97 -5.32 -2.69
C GLY A 41 36.89 -5.81 -3.68
N LYS A 42 36.15 -6.86 -3.34
CA LYS A 42 35.10 -7.41 -4.15
C LYS A 42 33.78 -6.67 -3.86
N GLU A 43 33.10 -6.24 -4.92
CA GLU A 43 31.78 -5.59 -4.83
C GLU A 43 30.65 -6.62 -4.76
N VAL A 44 29.79 -6.46 -3.75
CA VAL A 44 28.57 -7.25 -3.58
C VAL A 44 27.37 -6.33 -3.71
N THR A 45 26.58 -6.57 -4.74
CA THR A 45 25.35 -5.78 -5.03
C THR A 45 24.14 -6.39 -4.32
N HIS A 46 23.43 -5.56 -3.57
CA HIS A 46 22.15 -5.88 -2.94
C HIS A 46 21.04 -5.13 -3.67
N SER A 47 20.27 -5.84 -4.48
CA SER A 47 19.13 -5.27 -5.21
C SER A 47 17.93 -5.15 -4.28
N LEU A 48 17.30 -3.99 -4.25
CA LEU A 48 16.14 -3.68 -3.41
C LEU A 48 14.83 -3.98 -4.13
N VAL A 49 13.87 -4.51 -3.39
CA VAL A 49 12.50 -4.70 -3.89
C VAL A 49 11.81 -3.35 -3.93
N LYS A 50 11.26 -2.98 -5.10
CA LYS A 50 10.60 -1.69 -5.31
C LYS A 50 9.18 -1.87 -5.81
N PHE A 51 8.20 -1.37 -5.06
CA PHE A 51 6.79 -1.34 -5.42
C PHE A 51 6.24 -2.67 -5.96
N HIS A 52 6.62 -3.77 -5.34
CA HIS A 52 6.07 -5.08 -5.68
C HIS A 52 4.73 -5.32 -4.98
N ARG A 53 3.82 -5.97 -5.68
CA ARG A 53 2.55 -6.40 -5.09
C ARG A 53 2.74 -7.67 -4.28
N SER A 54 2.33 -7.65 -2.99
CA SER A 54 2.24 -8.87 -2.19
C SER A 54 1.02 -9.71 -2.58
N ASN A 55 0.92 -10.94 -2.08
CA ASN A 55 -0.24 -11.80 -2.30
C ASN A 55 -1.56 -11.18 -1.79
N GLN A 56 -1.49 -10.30 -0.81
CA GLN A 56 -2.65 -9.59 -0.23
C GLN A 56 -2.91 -8.22 -0.90
N GLY A 57 -2.17 -7.87 -1.96
CA GLY A 57 -2.33 -6.60 -2.65
C GLY A 57 -1.63 -5.42 -1.97
N THR A 58 -0.91 -5.64 -0.88
CA THR A 58 -0.12 -4.61 -0.21
C THR A 58 1.17 -4.32 -0.96
N CYS A 59 1.76 -3.15 -0.73
CA CYS A 59 2.99 -2.72 -1.36
C CYS A 59 4.22 -3.27 -0.60
N LEU A 60 5.07 -4.00 -1.31
CA LEU A 60 6.41 -4.37 -0.86
C LEU A 60 7.41 -3.38 -1.45
N ASN A 61 8.02 -2.56 -0.60
CA ASN A 61 8.98 -1.56 -1.01
C ASN A 61 10.10 -1.44 0.02
N GLN A 62 11.35 -1.62 -0.42
CA GLN A 62 12.52 -1.49 0.45
C GLN A 62 13.18 -0.12 0.27
N ARG A 63 13.56 0.50 1.37
CA ARG A 63 14.24 1.79 1.42
C ARG A 63 15.55 1.68 2.16
N PRO A 64 16.69 2.18 1.60
CA PRO A 64 17.96 2.24 2.29
C PRO A 64 17.84 3.02 3.61
N ILE A 65 18.51 2.53 4.65
CA ILE A 65 18.63 3.19 5.97
C ILE A 65 20.08 3.56 6.30
N ILE A 66 21.01 3.25 5.41
CA ILE A 66 22.45 3.49 5.59
C ILE A 66 22.97 4.47 4.55
N ASP A 67 24.06 5.12 4.89
CA ASP A 67 24.75 6.07 4.02
C ASP A 67 25.99 5.45 3.37
N LYS A 68 26.42 6.06 2.25
CA LYS A 68 27.67 5.75 1.60
C LYS A 68 28.85 6.00 2.55
N GLY A 69 29.78 5.05 2.62
CA GLY A 69 30.96 5.11 3.49
C GLY A 69 30.78 4.45 4.86
N THR A 70 29.57 3.98 5.18
CA THR A 70 29.30 3.28 6.44
C THR A 70 29.95 1.89 6.44
N PRO A 71 30.73 1.53 7.46
CA PRO A 71 31.21 0.18 7.65
C PRO A 71 30.05 -0.73 8.09
N VAL A 72 29.95 -1.91 7.51
CA VAL A 72 28.90 -2.90 7.80
C VAL A 72 29.47 -4.28 7.98
N ASN A 73 28.87 -5.05 8.88
CA ASN A 73 29.17 -6.45 9.08
C ASN A 73 28.13 -7.33 8.38
N LYS A 74 28.49 -8.56 8.11
CA LYS A 74 27.56 -9.56 7.62
C LYS A 74 26.37 -9.72 8.58
N GLY A 75 25.16 -9.52 8.06
CA GLY A 75 23.91 -9.57 8.83
C GLY A 75 23.40 -8.21 9.32
N ASP A 76 24.17 -7.12 9.14
CA ASP A 76 23.68 -5.77 9.44
C ASP A 76 22.57 -5.37 8.44
N VAL A 77 21.59 -4.63 8.93
CA VAL A 77 20.45 -4.18 8.10
C VAL A 77 20.89 -3.02 7.23
N LEU A 78 20.67 -3.15 5.92
CA LEU A 78 21.01 -2.16 4.91
C LEU A 78 19.78 -1.33 4.47
N ALA A 79 18.61 -1.97 4.44
CA ALA A 79 17.38 -1.34 4.01
C ALA A 79 16.17 -1.89 4.77
N ASP A 80 15.26 -1.01 5.15
CA ASP A 80 13.96 -1.39 5.71
C ASP A 80 12.99 -1.82 4.61
N GLY A 81 12.08 -2.74 4.96
CA GLY A 81 10.99 -3.20 4.12
C GLY A 81 9.64 -2.74 4.64
N SER A 82 8.61 -3.49 4.26
CA SER A 82 7.24 -3.25 4.71
C SER A 82 7.10 -3.55 6.21
N SER A 83 6.39 -2.67 6.92
CA SER A 83 6.15 -2.80 8.38
C SER A 83 7.43 -2.98 9.20
N THR A 84 8.50 -2.33 8.80
CA THR A 84 9.78 -2.29 9.53
C THR A 84 10.28 -0.86 9.64
N ASP A 85 10.97 -0.57 10.72
CA ASP A 85 11.61 0.72 10.98
C ASP A 85 12.96 0.49 11.66
N SER A 86 14.02 1.05 11.09
CA SER A 86 15.39 0.93 11.60
C SER A 86 15.83 -0.53 11.87
N GLY A 87 15.36 -1.46 11.03
CA GLY A 87 15.67 -2.89 11.13
C GLY A 87 14.83 -3.66 12.15
N GLU A 88 13.83 -3.02 12.76
CA GLU A 88 12.90 -3.64 13.70
C GLU A 88 11.49 -3.77 13.11
N LEU A 89 10.75 -4.76 13.58
CA LEU A 89 9.34 -4.94 13.23
C LEU A 89 8.49 -3.78 13.78
N ALA A 90 7.77 -3.10 12.89
CA ALA A 90 6.91 -1.95 13.20
C ALA A 90 5.54 -2.14 12.50
N LEU A 91 4.67 -2.98 13.08
CA LEU A 91 3.37 -3.33 12.49
C LEU A 91 2.31 -2.22 12.64
N GLY A 92 2.56 -1.23 13.46
CA GLY A 92 1.63 -0.14 13.77
C GLY A 92 2.34 1.16 14.09
N GLN A 93 1.63 2.02 14.79
CA GLN A 93 2.10 3.35 15.19
C GLN A 93 1.94 3.54 16.69
N ASN A 94 2.89 4.24 17.32
CA ASN A 94 2.75 4.68 18.70
C ASN A 94 1.92 5.97 18.72
N VAL A 95 0.81 5.96 19.45
CA VAL A 95 -0.15 7.07 19.52
C VAL A 95 -0.49 7.37 20.97
N LEU A 96 -0.84 8.62 21.28
CA LEU A 96 -1.28 9.04 22.60
C LEU A 96 -2.74 8.65 22.80
N VAL A 97 -3.00 7.80 23.80
CA VAL A 97 -4.32 7.22 24.08
C VAL A 97 -4.92 7.84 25.35
N ALA A 98 -6.22 8.13 25.30
CA ALA A 98 -7.02 8.44 26.49
C ALA A 98 -8.13 7.40 26.68
N PHE A 99 -8.26 6.87 27.89
CA PHE A 99 -9.39 6.02 28.30
C PHE A 99 -10.44 6.87 28.96
N MET A 100 -11.43 7.33 28.22
CA MET A 100 -12.52 8.15 28.71
C MET A 100 -13.75 8.02 27.82
N THR A 101 -14.92 8.29 28.36
CA THR A 101 -16.15 8.43 27.57
C THR A 101 -16.17 9.78 26.85
N TRP A 102 -16.66 9.80 25.61
CA TRP A 102 -16.73 11.01 24.82
C TRP A 102 -18.07 11.12 24.07
N GLU A 103 -18.99 11.89 24.62
CA GLU A 103 -20.30 12.22 24.02
C GLU A 103 -21.08 11.01 23.45
N GLY A 104 -20.78 9.82 23.93
CA GLY A 104 -21.39 8.57 23.43
C GLY A 104 -20.81 8.03 22.11
N TYR A 105 -19.93 8.77 21.44
CA TYR A 105 -19.36 8.34 20.14
C TYR A 105 -18.39 7.16 20.26
N ASN A 106 -17.90 6.85 21.44
CA ASN A 106 -17.07 5.67 21.71
C ASN A 106 -17.80 4.59 22.51
N PHE A 107 -19.12 4.52 22.35
CA PHE A 107 -19.94 3.47 22.98
C PHE A 107 -19.48 2.09 22.53
N GLU A 108 -19.41 1.13 23.46
CA GLU A 108 -18.86 -0.21 23.27
C GLU A 108 -17.40 -0.16 22.75
N ASP A 109 -17.13 -0.70 21.55
CA ASP A 109 -15.82 -0.78 20.93
C ASP A 109 -15.58 0.31 19.87
N ALA A 110 -16.40 1.34 19.85
CA ALA A 110 -16.22 2.47 18.95
C ALA A 110 -15.02 3.30 19.38
N ILE A 111 -14.28 3.78 18.39
CA ILE A 111 -13.02 4.51 18.55
C ILE A 111 -13.19 5.92 17.99
N ILE A 112 -12.66 6.90 18.69
CA ILE A 112 -12.54 8.28 18.20
C ILE A 112 -11.08 8.55 17.88
N LEU A 113 -10.81 9.11 16.70
CA LEU A 113 -9.48 9.49 16.26
C LEU A 113 -9.34 10.99 16.10
N SER A 114 -8.11 11.46 16.30
CA SER A 114 -7.70 12.81 15.89
C SER A 114 -7.40 12.87 14.40
N ASN A 115 -7.84 13.95 13.75
CA ASN A 115 -7.52 14.23 12.34
C ASN A 115 -6.01 14.42 12.10
N ARG A 116 -5.22 14.66 13.15
CA ARG A 116 -3.76 14.73 13.09
C ARG A 116 -3.16 13.45 12.46
N LEU A 117 -3.69 12.29 12.83
CA LEU A 117 -3.22 11.00 12.30
C LEU A 117 -3.37 10.90 10.77
N ILE A 118 -4.43 11.50 10.22
CA ILE A 118 -4.67 11.53 8.78
C ILE A 118 -3.76 12.55 8.09
N LYS A 119 -3.56 13.72 8.71
CA LYS A 119 -2.69 14.77 8.18
C LYS A 119 -1.22 14.33 8.13
N GLU A 120 -0.77 13.59 9.14
CA GLU A 120 0.60 13.05 9.23
C GLU A 120 0.78 11.72 8.47
N ASP A 121 -0.21 11.26 7.71
CA ASP A 121 -0.20 9.98 6.99
C ASP A 121 0.10 8.75 7.86
N LYS A 122 -0.24 8.82 9.15
CA LYS A 122 -0.18 7.66 10.04
C LYS A 122 -1.31 6.69 9.70
N PHE A 123 -1.04 5.39 9.76
CA PHE A 123 -1.95 4.31 9.32
C PHE A 123 -2.36 4.41 7.84
N THR A 124 -1.65 5.16 7.04
CA THR A 124 -1.85 5.21 5.59
C THR A 124 -1.18 4.00 4.96
N SER A 125 -1.89 3.30 4.09
CA SER A 125 -1.40 2.12 3.39
C SER A 125 -1.36 2.33 1.88
N VAL A 126 -0.41 1.66 1.22
CA VAL A 126 -0.33 1.63 -0.24
C VAL A 126 -0.72 0.23 -0.70
N HIS A 127 -1.69 0.17 -1.60
CA HIS A 127 -2.16 -1.07 -2.22
C HIS A 127 -1.82 -1.05 -3.70
N ILE A 128 -1.40 -2.20 -4.22
CA ILE A 128 -1.11 -2.37 -5.64
C ILE A 128 -2.14 -3.32 -6.22
N GLU A 129 -2.89 -2.83 -7.19
CA GLU A 129 -3.89 -3.62 -7.91
C GLU A 129 -3.37 -3.96 -9.31
N LYS A 130 -3.64 -5.18 -9.73
CA LYS A 130 -3.29 -5.68 -11.05
C LYS A 130 -4.55 -5.76 -11.90
N HIS A 131 -4.54 -5.06 -13.02
CA HIS A 131 -5.55 -5.15 -14.05
C HIS A 131 -4.96 -5.83 -15.28
N GLU A 132 -5.73 -6.69 -15.92
CA GLU A 132 -5.27 -7.36 -17.13
C GLU A 132 -6.36 -7.42 -18.19
N VAL A 133 -5.96 -7.32 -19.43
CA VAL A 133 -6.82 -7.44 -20.61
C VAL A 133 -6.13 -8.28 -21.66
N GLU A 134 -6.92 -9.16 -22.29
CA GLU A 134 -6.47 -10.04 -23.36
C GLU A 134 -7.12 -9.63 -24.66
N ALA A 135 -6.35 -9.61 -25.75
CA ALA A 135 -6.87 -9.56 -27.10
C ALA A 135 -6.92 -10.97 -27.66
N ARG A 136 -8.12 -11.44 -27.96
CA ARG A 136 -8.41 -12.81 -28.41
C ARG A 136 -8.88 -12.85 -29.86
N ASP A 137 -8.69 -14.00 -30.49
CA ASP A 137 -9.35 -14.28 -31.76
C ASP A 137 -10.83 -14.58 -31.52
N THR A 138 -11.71 -13.86 -32.23
CA THR A 138 -13.14 -14.12 -32.22
C THR A 138 -13.62 -14.66 -33.58
N LYS A 139 -14.83 -15.21 -33.61
CA LYS A 139 -15.43 -15.71 -34.89
C LYS A 139 -15.64 -14.62 -35.92
N LEU A 140 -15.69 -13.37 -35.51
CA LEU A 140 -15.91 -12.17 -36.34
C LEU A 140 -14.61 -11.46 -36.74
N GLY A 141 -13.49 -11.92 -36.23
CA GLY A 141 -12.16 -11.36 -36.43
C GLY A 141 -11.39 -11.22 -35.13
N PRO A 142 -10.10 -10.88 -35.14
CA PRO A 142 -9.31 -10.70 -33.97
C PRO A 142 -9.68 -9.41 -33.22
N GLU A 143 -9.65 -9.45 -31.90
CA GLU A 143 -9.67 -8.24 -31.08
C GLU A 143 -8.34 -7.51 -31.23
N GLU A 144 -8.37 -6.19 -31.19
CA GLU A 144 -7.20 -5.34 -31.38
C GLU A 144 -7.02 -4.37 -30.20
N ILE A 145 -5.77 -4.25 -29.73
CA ILE A 145 -5.38 -3.22 -28.76
C ILE A 145 -4.92 -2.02 -29.56
N THR A 146 -5.62 -0.90 -29.41
CA THR A 146 -5.39 0.31 -30.20
C THR A 146 -5.83 1.55 -29.43
N ARG A 147 -5.23 2.69 -29.77
CA ARG A 147 -5.64 4.00 -29.30
C ARG A 147 -6.90 4.50 -30.00
N ASP A 148 -7.20 3.99 -31.18
CA ASP A 148 -8.32 4.43 -32.01
C ASP A 148 -9.62 3.76 -31.56
N ILE A 149 -10.22 4.31 -30.51
CA ILE A 149 -11.44 3.83 -29.87
C ILE A 149 -12.64 4.67 -30.35
N PRO A 150 -13.74 4.06 -30.78
CA PRO A 150 -14.91 4.81 -31.26
C PRO A 150 -15.58 5.59 -30.11
N ASN A 151 -16.05 6.80 -30.40
CA ASN A 151 -16.85 7.68 -29.54
C ASN A 151 -16.13 8.15 -28.26
N ILE A 152 -14.79 8.25 -28.27
CA ILE A 152 -13.98 8.74 -27.15
C ILE A 152 -13.26 10.02 -27.56
N GLY A 153 -13.31 11.03 -26.68
CA GLY A 153 -12.64 12.32 -26.88
C GLY A 153 -11.12 12.20 -26.64
N GLU A 154 -10.35 13.05 -27.29
CA GLU A 154 -8.89 13.12 -27.18
C GLU A 154 -8.39 13.32 -25.74
N ASP A 155 -9.14 14.01 -24.90
CA ASP A 155 -8.77 14.22 -23.49
C ASP A 155 -8.65 12.91 -22.69
N SER A 156 -9.52 11.93 -22.99
CA SER A 156 -9.47 10.62 -22.36
C SER A 156 -8.34 9.73 -22.89
N LEU A 157 -7.77 10.07 -24.04
CA LEU A 157 -6.69 9.33 -24.69
C LEU A 157 -5.28 9.90 -24.38
N ARG A 158 -5.19 11.02 -23.68
CA ARG A 158 -3.93 11.76 -23.45
C ARG A 158 -2.84 10.95 -22.75
N ASN A 159 -3.22 10.02 -21.89
CA ASN A 159 -2.29 9.18 -21.11
C ASN A 159 -1.97 7.85 -21.80
N LEU A 160 -2.59 7.56 -22.94
CA LEU A 160 -2.30 6.37 -23.75
C LEU A 160 -1.15 6.65 -24.73
N ASP A 161 -0.33 5.63 -24.95
CA ASP A 161 0.69 5.63 -25.99
C ASP A 161 0.08 5.41 -27.39
N GLU A 162 0.95 5.29 -28.40
CA GLU A 162 0.52 5.05 -29.79
C GLU A 162 -0.17 3.70 -29.99
N GLU A 163 0.14 2.71 -29.14
CA GLU A 163 -0.50 1.39 -29.15
C GLU A 163 -1.81 1.34 -28.35
N GLY A 164 -2.20 2.44 -27.69
CA GLY A 164 -3.40 2.49 -26.85
C GLY A 164 -3.20 1.94 -25.46
N ILE A 165 -1.99 1.85 -24.97
CA ILE A 165 -1.65 1.37 -23.62
C ILE A 165 -1.25 2.56 -22.75
N ILE A 166 -1.68 2.55 -21.49
CA ILE A 166 -1.37 3.64 -20.56
C ILE A 166 0.12 3.69 -20.23
N ARG A 167 0.67 4.89 -20.16
CA ARG A 167 2.08 5.10 -19.79
C ARG A 167 2.33 4.91 -18.30
N VAL A 168 3.48 4.39 -17.93
CA VAL A 168 3.95 4.31 -16.55
C VAL A 168 4.11 5.74 -15.98
N GLY A 169 3.65 5.92 -14.73
CA GLY A 169 3.66 7.21 -14.04
C GLY A 169 2.41 8.06 -14.26
N ALA A 170 1.47 7.62 -15.11
CA ALA A 170 0.19 8.31 -15.29
C ALA A 170 -0.67 8.20 -14.02
N GLU A 171 -1.30 9.29 -13.65
CA GLU A 171 -2.33 9.33 -12.62
C GLU A 171 -3.69 9.03 -13.26
N VAL A 172 -4.39 8.08 -12.68
CA VAL A 172 -5.67 7.58 -13.20
C VAL A 172 -6.77 7.69 -12.17
N SER A 173 -7.94 8.03 -12.65
CA SER A 173 -9.17 8.17 -11.89
C SER A 173 -10.22 7.17 -12.38
N ASN A 174 -11.35 7.13 -11.68
CA ASN A 174 -12.49 6.30 -12.06
C ASN A 174 -12.89 6.51 -13.54
N ARG A 175 -13.05 5.42 -14.27
CA ARG A 175 -13.41 5.36 -15.69
C ARG A 175 -12.32 5.84 -16.68
N ASP A 176 -11.11 6.16 -16.24
CA ASP A 176 -10.02 6.38 -17.17
C ASP A 176 -9.65 5.09 -17.91
N ILE A 177 -9.17 5.23 -19.14
CA ILE A 177 -8.79 4.09 -19.97
C ILE A 177 -7.39 3.64 -19.61
N LEU A 178 -7.23 2.36 -19.25
CA LEU A 178 -5.93 1.74 -19.04
C LEU A 178 -5.36 1.13 -20.32
N VAL A 179 -6.20 0.43 -21.07
CA VAL A 179 -5.83 -0.19 -22.34
C VAL A 179 -7.00 -0.06 -23.30
N GLY A 180 -6.77 0.59 -24.43
CA GLY A 180 -7.74 0.68 -25.50
C GLY A 180 -7.86 -0.65 -26.24
N LYS A 181 -9.06 -1.20 -26.30
CA LYS A 181 -9.35 -2.44 -27.03
C LYS A 181 -10.64 -2.31 -27.82
N ILE A 182 -10.65 -2.79 -29.02
CA ILE A 182 -11.83 -2.88 -29.87
C ILE A 182 -12.11 -4.34 -30.25
N THR A 183 -13.40 -4.66 -30.30
CA THR A 183 -13.87 -5.99 -30.68
C THR A 183 -14.75 -5.87 -31.94
N PRO A 184 -14.58 -6.70 -32.96
CA PRO A 184 -15.45 -6.69 -34.13
C PRO A 184 -16.90 -6.98 -33.77
N LYS A 185 -17.85 -6.21 -34.34
CA LYS A 185 -19.31 -6.41 -34.18
C LYS A 185 -19.86 -7.29 -35.27
N GLY A 186 -20.85 -8.14 -34.95
CA GLY A 186 -21.70 -8.80 -35.92
C GLY A 186 -22.81 -7.88 -36.41
N GLU A 187 -23.32 -8.12 -37.62
CA GLU A 187 -24.42 -7.34 -38.24
C GLU A 187 -25.69 -7.29 -37.38
N THR A 188 -25.90 -8.24 -36.50
CA THR A 188 -27.06 -8.33 -35.60
C THR A 188 -26.95 -7.43 -34.37
N GLU A 189 -25.74 -6.95 -34.03
CA GLU A 189 -25.48 -6.13 -32.83
C GLU A 189 -25.55 -4.62 -33.09
N LEU A 190 -25.83 -4.19 -34.33
CA LEU A 190 -25.94 -2.79 -34.66
C LEU A 190 -27.23 -2.21 -34.08
N SER A 191 -27.10 -1.08 -33.35
CA SER A 191 -28.30 -0.32 -32.91
C SER A 191 -29.08 0.24 -34.08
N ALA A 192 -30.37 0.57 -33.87
CA ALA A 192 -31.19 1.17 -34.91
C ALA A 192 -30.60 2.49 -35.44
N GLU A 193 -29.95 3.25 -34.60
CA GLU A 193 -29.29 4.51 -34.94
C GLU A 193 -28.03 4.26 -35.78
N GLU A 194 -27.23 3.25 -35.44
CA GLU A 194 -26.02 2.86 -36.21
C GLU A 194 -26.40 2.31 -37.60
N LYS A 195 -27.52 1.56 -37.70
CA LYS A 195 -28.09 1.10 -38.99
C LYS A 195 -28.52 2.28 -39.86
N LEU A 196 -29.13 3.30 -39.24
CA LEU A 196 -29.55 4.51 -39.94
C LEU A 196 -28.32 5.34 -40.42
N LEU A 197 -27.32 5.51 -39.58
CA LEU A 197 -26.10 6.22 -39.92
C LEU A 197 -25.35 5.51 -41.06
N ARG A 198 -25.30 4.18 -41.05
CA ARG A 198 -24.74 3.37 -42.14
C ARG A 198 -25.46 3.55 -43.45
N ALA A 199 -26.78 3.62 -43.39
CA ALA A 199 -27.60 3.86 -44.57
C ALA A 199 -27.45 5.27 -45.17
N ILE A 200 -27.21 6.29 -44.34
CA ILE A 200 -27.08 7.70 -44.76
C ILE A 200 -25.63 8.07 -45.16
N PHE A 201 -24.64 7.60 -44.43
CA PHE A 201 -23.24 8.05 -44.58
C PHE A 201 -22.30 6.98 -45.21
N GLY A 202 -22.83 5.81 -45.63
CA GLY A 202 -22.07 4.73 -46.19
C GLY A 202 -21.15 4.04 -45.16
N GLU A 203 -20.20 3.24 -45.60
CA GLU A 203 -19.34 2.34 -44.78
C GLU A 203 -18.44 3.03 -43.73
N LYS A 204 -18.65 4.29 -43.37
CA LYS A 204 -17.81 5.01 -42.39
C LYS A 204 -18.15 4.72 -40.92
N ALA A 205 -19.21 3.97 -40.63
CA ALA A 205 -19.44 3.47 -39.26
C ALA A 205 -18.56 2.24 -39.05
N ARG A 206 -17.54 2.34 -38.19
CA ARG A 206 -16.68 1.21 -37.85
C ARG A 206 -17.50 0.08 -37.24
N ASP A 207 -17.31 -1.13 -37.78
CA ASP A 207 -17.95 -2.36 -37.29
C ASP A 207 -17.25 -2.89 -36.03
N VAL A 208 -16.89 -2.01 -35.09
CA VAL A 208 -16.17 -2.36 -33.87
C VAL A 208 -16.86 -1.80 -32.65
N LYS A 209 -16.80 -2.56 -31.57
CA LYS A 209 -17.28 -2.19 -30.25
C LYS A 209 -16.11 -1.86 -29.35
N ASP A 210 -16.28 -0.82 -28.53
CA ASP A 210 -15.34 -0.54 -27.45
C ASP A 210 -15.42 -1.63 -26.38
N SER A 211 -14.31 -2.30 -26.15
CA SER A 211 -14.09 -3.31 -25.10
C SER A 211 -12.84 -3.00 -24.28
N SER A 212 -12.46 -1.73 -24.23
CA SER A 212 -11.31 -1.22 -23.49
C SER A 212 -11.36 -1.56 -22.02
N LEU A 213 -10.19 -1.67 -21.42
CA LEU A 213 -10.05 -1.82 -19.98
C LEU A 213 -10.11 -0.44 -19.32
N TYR A 214 -11.12 -0.22 -18.52
CA TYR A 214 -11.31 0.99 -17.73
C TYR A 214 -10.92 0.76 -16.28
N VAL A 215 -10.50 1.84 -15.59
CA VAL A 215 -10.30 1.82 -14.15
C VAL A 215 -11.65 1.56 -13.47
N PRO A 216 -11.78 0.51 -12.65
CA PRO A 216 -13.00 0.24 -11.89
C PRO A 216 -13.34 1.36 -10.92
N HIS A 217 -14.59 1.44 -10.53
CA HIS A 217 -15.04 2.43 -9.57
C HIS A 217 -14.33 2.29 -8.21
N GLY A 218 -13.80 3.41 -7.70
CA GLY A 218 -13.07 3.44 -6.43
C GLY A 218 -11.60 3.01 -6.49
N GLN A 219 -11.08 2.67 -7.66
CA GLN A 219 -9.71 2.18 -7.86
C GLN A 219 -8.86 3.16 -8.68
N GLY A 220 -8.78 4.40 -8.23
CA GLY A 220 -7.86 5.37 -8.83
C GLY A 220 -6.46 5.31 -8.19
N GLY A 221 -5.46 5.82 -8.87
CA GLY A 221 -4.10 5.85 -8.35
C GLY A 221 -3.07 6.18 -9.40
N LYS A 222 -1.83 5.71 -9.21
CA LYS A 222 -0.71 5.94 -10.12
C LYS A 222 -0.27 4.64 -10.77
N VAL A 223 -0.13 4.64 -12.08
CA VAL A 223 0.40 3.49 -12.83
C VAL A 223 1.89 3.34 -12.51
N ILE A 224 2.27 2.19 -11.93
CA ILE A 224 3.64 1.91 -11.50
C ILE A 224 4.39 0.99 -12.45
N ASP A 225 3.67 0.09 -13.15
CA ASP A 225 4.27 -0.84 -14.09
C ASP A 225 3.25 -1.28 -15.14
N VAL A 226 3.76 -1.59 -16.35
CA VAL A 226 2.98 -2.11 -17.47
C VAL A 226 3.79 -3.23 -18.11
N LYS A 227 3.20 -4.40 -18.28
CA LYS A 227 3.81 -5.55 -18.95
C LYS A 227 2.96 -5.97 -20.14
N ILE A 228 3.58 -6.02 -21.30
CA ILE A 228 2.98 -6.44 -22.56
C ILE A 228 3.55 -7.81 -22.92
N LEU A 229 2.70 -8.77 -23.17
CA LEU A 229 3.05 -10.09 -23.68
C LEU A 229 2.39 -10.24 -25.06
N ASP A 230 3.16 -10.56 -26.05
CA ASP A 230 2.70 -10.68 -27.45
C ASP A 230 3.15 -12.01 -28.03
N ARG A 231 2.20 -12.75 -28.62
CA ARG A 231 2.50 -14.02 -29.28
C ARG A 231 3.52 -13.89 -30.42
N ASN A 232 3.50 -12.75 -31.10
CA ASN A 232 4.45 -12.50 -32.20
C ASN A 232 5.89 -12.37 -31.70
N ASN A 233 6.08 -11.99 -30.44
CA ASN A 233 7.39 -11.91 -29.80
C ASN A 233 7.85 -13.25 -29.19
N GLY A 234 7.05 -14.31 -29.32
CA GLY A 234 7.36 -15.64 -28.80
C GLY A 234 6.96 -15.86 -27.35
N ASP A 235 6.16 -14.98 -26.77
CA ASP A 235 5.63 -15.14 -25.42
C ASP A 235 4.63 -16.31 -25.35
N ASP A 236 4.70 -17.08 -24.27
CA ASP A 236 3.78 -18.19 -24.03
C ASP A 236 2.43 -17.66 -23.50
N LEU A 237 1.43 -17.65 -24.38
CA LEU A 237 0.07 -17.19 -24.11
C LEU A 237 -0.93 -18.33 -24.26
N SER A 238 -2.05 -18.22 -23.54
CA SER A 238 -3.15 -19.16 -23.62
C SER A 238 -3.64 -19.32 -25.09
N PRO A 239 -4.15 -20.49 -25.47
CA PRO A 239 -4.69 -20.70 -26.83
C PRO A 239 -5.76 -19.64 -27.19
N GLY A 240 -5.62 -19.04 -28.37
CA GLY A 240 -6.56 -18.01 -28.86
C GLY A 240 -6.29 -16.59 -28.34
N VAL A 241 -5.30 -16.37 -27.47
CA VAL A 241 -4.88 -15.04 -27.01
C VAL A 241 -3.70 -14.59 -27.87
N ASN A 242 -3.78 -13.41 -28.46
CA ASN A 242 -2.74 -12.82 -29.28
C ASN A 242 -1.86 -11.86 -28.52
N LYS A 243 -2.47 -11.01 -27.67
CA LYS A 243 -1.77 -10.02 -26.84
C LYS A 243 -2.40 -9.98 -25.45
N LEU A 244 -1.57 -9.89 -24.42
CA LEU A 244 -1.99 -9.73 -23.03
C LEU A 244 -1.28 -8.52 -22.44
N VAL A 245 -2.05 -7.57 -21.92
CA VAL A 245 -1.50 -6.39 -21.25
C VAL A 245 -1.88 -6.45 -19.77
N ARG A 246 -0.89 -6.26 -18.91
CA ARG A 246 -1.04 -6.16 -17.47
C ARG A 246 -0.61 -4.78 -17.02
N VAL A 247 -1.46 -4.13 -16.22
CA VAL A 247 -1.22 -2.81 -15.66
C VAL A 247 -1.29 -2.90 -14.15
N TRP A 248 -0.29 -2.35 -13.46
CA TRP A 248 -0.29 -2.26 -12.01
C TRP A 248 -0.50 -0.81 -11.60
N ILE A 249 -1.48 -0.61 -10.72
CA ILE A 249 -1.85 0.70 -10.18
C ILE A 249 -1.57 0.70 -8.68
N ALA A 250 -0.79 1.67 -8.20
CA ALA A 250 -0.60 1.92 -6.78
C ALA A 250 -1.67 2.90 -6.29
N HIS A 251 -2.39 2.47 -5.27
CA HIS A 251 -3.46 3.23 -4.64
C HIS A 251 -3.14 3.47 -3.18
N THR A 252 -3.24 4.72 -2.75
CA THR A 252 -3.03 5.11 -1.35
C THR A 252 -4.36 5.18 -0.62
N ARG A 253 -4.48 4.47 0.49
CA ARG A 253 -5.66 4.47 1.36
C ARG A 253 -5.33 5.10 2.69
N LYS A 254 -5.99 6.20 2.98
CA LYS A 254 -5.97 6.85 4.31
C LYS A 254 -7.04 6.22 5.20
N ILE A 255 -6.81 6.34 6.51
CA ILE A 255 -7.77 5.86 7.48
C ILE A 255 -9.07 6.67 7.42
N THR A 256 -10.20 6.00 7.50
CA THR A 256 -11.54 6.60 7.41
C THR A 256 -12.46 6.07 8.51
N GLU A 257 -13.58 6.75 8.73
CA GLU A 257 -14.66 6.25 9.60
C GLU A 257 -15.19 4.92 9.06
N GLY A 258 -15.40 3.96 9.97
CA GLY A 258 -15.77 2.60 9.61
C GLY A 258 -14.60 1.61 9.51
N ASP A 259 -13.35 2.07 9.48
CA ASP A 259 -12.18 1.19 9.50
C ASP A 259 -12.00 0.53 10.87
N LYS A 260 -11.45 -0.69 10.87
CA LYS A 260 -11.13 -1.42 12.09
C LYS A 260 -9.72 -1.13 12.54
N MET A 261 -9.57 -0.88 13.83
CA MET A 261 -8.28 -0.74 14.51
C MET A 261 -8.17 -1.75 15.65
N ALA A 262 -6.96 -2.13 15.98
CA ALA A 262 -6.67 -3.02 17.09
C ALA A 262 -5.34 -2.67 17.76
N GLY A 263 -5.25 -2.95 19.06
CA GLY A 263 -3.98 -2.99 19.77
C GLY A 263 -3.39 -4.42 19.78
N ARG A 264 -2.41 -4.63 20.68
CA ARG A 264 -1.71 -5.93 20.85
C ARG A 264 -2.33 -6.83 21.94
N HIS A 265 -3.43 -6.40 22.55
CA HIS A 265 -4.06 -7.07 23.70
C HIS A 265 -5.48 -7.59 23.41
N GLY A 266 -5.77 -7.89 22.12
CA GLY A 266 -7.11 -8.34 21.71
C GLY A 266 -8.18 -7.23 21.75
N ASN A 267 -7.80 -5.99 22.02
CA ASN A 267 -8.66 -4.83 21.96
C ASN A 267 -8.83 -4.37 20.52
N LYS A 268 -10.00 -4.60 19.96
CA LYS A 268 -10.37 -4.23 18.60
C LYS A 268 -11.59 -3.32 18.62
N GLY A 269 -11.63 -2.41 17.68
CA GLY A 269 -12.75 -1.49 17.55
C GLY A 269 -12.89 -0.91 16.16
N VAL A 270 -13.99 -0.20 15.93
CA VAL A 270 -14.28 0.47 14.66
C VAL A 270 -14.25 1.97 14.88
N ILE A 271 -13.64 2.70 13.97
CA ILE A 271 -13.60 4.16 14.02
C ILE A 271 -15.00 4.70 13.79
N ALA A 272 -15.58 5.32 14.81
CA ALA A 272 -16.89 5.93 14.75
C ALA A 272 -16.84 7.38 14.29
N LYS A 273 -15.80 8.12 14.69
CA LYS A 273 -15.67 9.54 14.37
C LYS A 273 -14.20 9.97 14.33
N ILE A 274 -13.93 10.91 13.44
CA ILE A 274 -12.65 11.59 13.35
C ILE A 274 -12.87 13.05 13.69
N LEU A 275 -12.22 13.50 14.77
CA LEU A 275 -12.36 14.86 15.28
C LEU A 275 -11.20 15.76 14.86
N PRO A 276 -11.44 17.06 14.66
CA PRO A 276 -10.36 18.05 14.58
C PRO A 276 -9.47 18.02 15.82
N GLU A 277 -8.22 18.43 15.69
CA GLU A 277 -7.26 18.43 16.81
C GLU A 277 -7.72 19.32 17.96
N GLU A 278 -8.40 20.42 17.64
CA GLU A 278 -8.92 21.41 18.58
C GLU A 278 -10.03 20.87 19.48
N ASP A 279 -10.78 19.86 19.01
CA ASP A 279 -11.88 19.24 19.73
C ASP A 279 -11.45 18.03 20.55
N MET A 280 -10.18 17.59 20.40
CA MET A 280 -9.64 16.48 21.17
C MET A 280 -9.26 16.90 22.59
N PRO A 281 -9.38 15.98 23.59
CA PRO A 281 -8.80 16.20 24.91
C PRO A 281 -7.29 16.47 24.77
N PHE A 282 -6.72 17.24 25.69
CA PHE A 282 -5.32 17.59 25.64
C PHE A 282 -4.66 17.49 27.03
N LEU A 283 -3.36 17.27 27.02
CA LEU A 283 -2.52 17.25 28.23
C LEU A 283 -2.29 18.68 28.76
N PRO A 284 -1.80 18.83 29.99
CA PRO A 284 -1.49 20.13 30.57
C PRO A 284 -0.49 20.98 29.77
N ASP A 285 0.33 20.33 28.97
CA ASP A 285 1.29 20.99 28.04
C ASP A 285 0.66 21.40 26.69
N GLY A 286 -0.64 21.13 26.50
CA GLY A 286 -1.37 21.45 25.27
C GLY A 286 -1.29 20.36 24.19
N THR A 287 -0.62 19.25 24.43
CA THR A 287 -0.53 18.15 23.45
C THR A 287 -1.89 17.45 23.31
N PRO A 288 -2.49 17.41 22.10
CA PRO A 288 -3.77 16.74 21.90
C PRO A 288 -3.62 15.22 21.94
N VAL A 289 -4.65 14.54 22.42
CA VAL A 289 -4.75 13.07 22.39
C VAL A 289 -5.03 12.58 20.97
N ASP A 290 -4.47 11.45 20.60
CA ASP A 290 -4.63 10.87 19.26
C ASP A 290 -5.83 9.95 19.15
N ILE A 291 -6.10 9.16 20.20
CA ILE A 291 -7.16 8.15 20.24
C ILE A 291 -7.91 8.23 21.57
N ILE A 292 -9.23 8.15 21.52
CA ILE A 292 -10.09 8.01 22.70
C ILE A 292 -10.74 6.64 22.68
N LEU A 293 -10.50 5.87 23.73
CA LEU A 293 -11.06 4.52 23.92
C LEU A 293 -12.05 4.51 25.09
N ASN A 294 -13.09 3.70 24.98
CA ASN A 294 -14.05 3.51 26.05
C ASN A 294 -13.45 2.68 27.20
N PRO A 295 -13.37 3.21 28.42
CA PRO A 295 -12.82 2.47 29.57
C PRO A 295 -13.65 1.24 29.96
N ILE A 296 -14.95 1.22 29.67
CA ILE A 296 -15.85 0.10 30.01
C ILE A 296 -15.46 -1.19 29.30
N GLY A 297 -14.83 -1.09 28.12
CA GLY A 297 -14.33 -2.25 27.38
C GLY A 297 -13.18 -3.01 28.04
N VAL A 298 -12.51 -2.45 29.04
CA VAL A 298 -11.35 -3.05 29.70
C VAL A 298 -11.73 -4.02 30.81
N PRO A 299 -12.55 -3.65 31.82
CA PRO A 299 -12.85 -4.54 32.97
C PRO A 299 -13.55 -5.83 32.57
N SER A 300 -14.50 -5.77 31.64
CA SER A 300 -15.29 -6.94 31.21
C SER A 300 -14.44 -7.97 30.45
N ARG A 301 -13.38 -7.54 29.77
CA ARG A 301 -12.50 -8.41 28.97
C ARG A 301 -11.21 -8.77 29.67
N MET A 302 -10.93 -8.15 30.83
CA MET A 302 -9.76 -8.44 31.67
C MET A 302 -8.41 -8.34 30.95
N ASN A 303 -8.31 -7.58 29.86
CA ASN A 303 -7.08 -7.33 29.12
C ASN A 303 -6.35 -6.07 29.66
N LEU A 304 -5.99 -6.11 30.94
CA LEU A 304 -5.34 -4.98 31.62
C LEU A 304 -3.99 -4.59 31.05
N GLY A 305 -3.34 -5.51 30.32
CA GLY A 305 -2.05 -5.24 29.66
C GLY A 305 -2.06 -4.01 28.75
N GLN A 306 -3.20 -3.65 28.14
CA GLN A 306 -3.31 -2.43 27.33
C GLN A 306 -3.15 -1.15 28.16
N VAL A 307 -3.61 -1.15 29.42
CA VAL A 307 -3.47 -0.01 30.34
C VAL A 307 -2.02 0.08 30.81
N LEU A 308 -1.43 -1.04 31.23
CA LEU A 308 -0.02 -1.11 31.63
C LEU A 308 0.92 -0.69 30.47
N GLU A 309 0.64 -1.14 29.25
CA GLU A 309 1.36 -0.71 28.05
C GLU A 309 1.30 0.80 27.84
N THR A 310 0.14 1.41 28.05
CA THR A 310 -0.06 2.86 27.90
C THR A 310 0.78 3.63 28.93
N HIS A 311 0.80 3.20 30.18
CA HIS A 311 1.61 3.82 31.24
C HIS A 311 3.09 3.68 30.96
N LEU A 312 3.58 2.45 30.70
CA LEU A 312 4.99 2.19 30.39
C LEU A 312 5.44 2.89 29.11
N GLY A 313 4.59 2.91 28.09
CA GLY A 313 4.89 3.61 26.83
C GLY A 313 4.97 5.11 27.00
N TRP A 314 4.17 5.69 27.89
CA TRP A 314 4.24 7.11 28.21
C TRP A 314 5.53 7.44 28.97
N ALA A 315 5.89 6.66 29.99
CA ALA A 315 7.16 6.79 30.70
C ALA A 315 8.36 6.67 29.74
N ALA A 316 8.36 5.63 28.90
CA ALA A 316 9.39 5.40 27.89
C ALA A 316 9.53 6.59 26.90
N LYS A 317 8.41 7.19 26.50
CA LYS A 317 8.41 8.37 25.61
C LYS A 317 8.99 9.61 26.30
N ARG A 318 8.69 9.81 27.56
CA ARG A 318 9.16 10.97 28.35
C ARG A 318 10.64 10.85 28.75
N LEU A 319 11.06 9.67 29.12
CA LEU A 319 12.43 9.39 29.59
C LEU A 319 13.39 9.04 28.43
N GLY A 320 12.87 8.72 27.23
CA GLY A 320 13.68 8.47 26.04
C GLY A 320 14.31 7.08 26.00
N PHE A 321 13.64 6.05 26.51
CA PHE A 321 14.10 4.66 26.42
C PHE A 321 13.09 3.78 25.68
N ASP A 322 13.53 2.58 25.25
CA ASP A 322 12.67 1.53 24.71
C ASP A 322 12.60 0.37 25.71
N ALA A 323 11.38 0.02 26.12
CA ALA A 323 11.14 -1.06 27.06
C ALA A 323 11.07 -2.43 26.33
N LYS A 324 11.84 -3.39 26.80
CA LYS A 324 11.80 -4.78 26.33
C LYS A 324 11.16 -5.65 27.41
N THR A 325 9.95 -6.14 27.13
CA THR A 325 9.15 -6.96 28.04
C THR A 325 8.89 -8.33 27.42
N PRO A 326 9.83 -9.31 27.60
CA PRO A 326 9.63 -10.68 27.12
C PRO A 326 8.38 -11.31 27.69
N VAL A 327 7.81 -12.30 27.00
CA VAL A 327 6.49 -12.90 27.33
C VAL A 327 6.40 -13.42 28.75
N PHE A 328 7.48 -14.02 29.29
CA PHE A 328 7.52 -14.59 30.65
C PHE A 328 8.41 -13.82 31.64
N ASP A 329 8.91 -12.66 31.25
CA ASP A 329 9.74 -11.79 32.03
C ASP A 329 9.34 -10.33 31.78
N GLY A 330 8.07 -10.03 31.98
CA GLY A 330 7.47 -8.71 31.79
C GLY A 330 7.79 -7.76 32.94
N ALA A 331 7.49 -6.47 32.74
CA ALA A 331 7.59 -5.45 33.78
C ALA A 331 6.58 -5.71 34.90
N GLN A 332 7.03 -5.54 36.14
CA GLN A 332 6.17 -5.59 37.31
C GLN A 332 5.41 -4.28 37.47
N ASP A 333 4.20 -4.33 38.08
CA ASP A 333 3.40 -3.13 38.30
C ASP A 333 4.17 -2.05 39.09
N SER A 334 4.93 -2.46 40.11
CA SER A 334 5.79 -1.57 40.90
C SER A 334 6.91 -0.90 40.08
N GLU A 335 7.49 -1.60 39.10
CA GLU A 335 8.50 -1.02 38.22
C GLU A 335 7.92 0.04 37.29
N ILE A 336 6.67 -0.16 36.85
CA ILE A 336 5.97 0.81 36.00
C ILE A 336 5.53 2.04 36.80
N GLU A 337 5.19 1.85 38.07
CA GLU A 337 4.80 2.95 38.97
C GLU A 337 6.01 3.80 39.39
N ASP A 338 7.19 3.21 39.50
CA ASP A 338 8.44 3.90 39.91
C ASP A 338 9.01 4.77 38.77
N GLU A 339 8.76 4.46 37.51
CA GLU A 339 9.20 5.21 36.31
C GLU A 339 8.21 6.33 35.96
#